data_4a5e716982ec6fc7290a7afd89fe879d
#
_entry.id   4a5e716982ec6fc7290a7afd89fe879d
#
_cell.length_a   1.000
_cell.length_b   1.000
_cell.length_c   1.000
_cell.angle_alpha   90.00
_cell.angle_beta   90.00
_cell.angle_gamma   90.00
#
_symmetry.space_group_name_H-M   'P 1'
#
loop_
_entity.id
_entity.type
_entity.pdbx_description
1 polymer ?
#
loop_
_entity_poly.entity_id
_entity_poly.type
_entity_poly.pdbx_seq_one_letter_code
_entity_poly.pdbx_strand_id
1 'polypeptide(L)'
;MINEPTSSPLFVCGIIGDSTAMVLNKCLTGPFKNRYDLVTAPVTTRATLSESVSQIAQLQTGLKTIISKQLGTIQLTIPALAALELPTSLINIYYLLEPVGGQLLTKRPAYTEAVSDGAVRVPLTELTWANSSPRVMQAKRFLQTVAFPTAEQRLDGYEVASEPQFEIVG
;
A
#
# COMPACT_ATOMS: atom_id res chain seq x y z
N MET A 1 -21.18 13.30 -24.34
CA MET A 1 -19.70 13.22 -24.34
C MET A 1 -19.25 12.68 -22.99
N ILE A 2 -18.67 11.51 -22.98
CA ILE A 2 -18.18 10.88 -21.75
C ILE A 2 -16.80 11.49 -21.47
N ASN A 3 -16.69 12.28 -20.40
CA ASN A 3 -15.38 12.68 -19.88
C ASN A 3 -14.77 11.47 -19.17
N GLU A 4 -14.04 10.65 -19.91
CA GLU A 4 -13.18 9.67 -19.29
C GLU A 4 -12.07 10.41 -18.55
N PRO A 5 -11.74 9.96 -17.33
CA PRO A 5 -10.56 10.50 -16.65
C PRO A 5 -9.34 10.24 -17.53
N THR A 6 -8.70 11.30 -17.96
CA THR A 6 -7.56 11.24 -18.88
C THR A 6 -6.25 10.89 -18.17
N SER A 7 -6.25 10.73 -16.85
CA SER A 7 -5.05 10.43 -16.07
C SER A 7 -5.34 9.43 -14.97
N SER A 8 -4.39 8.52 -14.76
CA SER A 8 -4.39 7.61 -13.62
C SER A 8 -3.86 8.35 -12.38
N PRO A 9 -4.46 8.13 -11.19
CA PRO A 9 -3.90 8.70 -9.96
C PRO A 9 -2.52 8.14 -9.66
N LEU A 10 -1.66 9.02 -9.12
CA LEU A 10 -0.29 8.71 -8.70
C LEU A 10 -0.23 8.55 -7.20
N PHE A 11 0.44 7.50 -6.74
CA PHE A 11 0.65 7.22 -5.32
C PHE A 11 2.12 6.98 -5.03
N VAL A 12 2.56 7.42 -3.85
CA VAL A 12 3.83 6.98 -3.27
C VAL A 12 3.55 5.85 -2.28
N CYS A 13 4.36 4.81 -2.33
CA CYS A 13 4.22 3.62 -1.50
C CYS A 13 5.52 3.35 -0.77
N GLY A 14 5.44 3.08 0.53
CA GLY A 14 6.60 2.77 1.36
C GLY A 14 6.65 1.31 1.75
N ILE A 15 7.79 0.68 1.51
CA ILE A 15 8.07 -0.69 1.96
C ILE A 15 8.94 -0.59 3.20
N ILE A 16 8.42 -1.06 4.33
CA ILE A 16 9.13 -1.14 5.61
C ILE A 16 9.23 -2.62 5.97
N GLY A 17 10.41 -3.19 5.80
CA GLY A 17 10.57 -4.63 6.06
C GLY A 17 11.91 -5.17 5.62
N ASP A 18 12.06 -6.45 5.81
CA ASP A 18 13.24 -7.23 5.45
C ASP A 18 12.84 -8.58 4.84
N SER A 19 13.79 -9.50 4.70
CA SER A 19 13.51 -10.82 4.13
C SER A 19 12.60 -11.70 4.99
N THR A 20 12.26 -11.29 6.21
CA THR A 20 11.45 -12.08 7.16
C THR A 20 10.04 -11.54 7.36
N ALA A 21 9.88 -10.21 7.44
CA ALA A 21 8.61 -9.60 7.77
C ALA A 21 8.51 -8.17 7.22
N MET A 22 7.29 -7.66 7.18
CA MET A 22 6.96 -6.35 6.65
C MET A 22 5.96 -5.66 7.57
N VAL A 23 6.12 -4.34 7.73
CA VAL A 23 5.13 -3.50 8.42
C VAL A 23 4.07 -3.09 7.43
N LEU A 24 2.82 -3.37 7.74
CA LEU A 24 1.68 -3.17 6.84
C LEU A 24 0.53 -2.48 7.56
N ASN A 25 -0.28 -1.76 6.80
CA ASN A 25 -1.55 -1.23 7.24
C ASN A 25 -2.68 -2.25 7.08
N LYS A 26 -3.62 -2.23 8.01
CA LYS A 26 -4.89 -2.94 7.88
C LYS A 26 -5.87 -2.01 7.16
N CYS A 27 -6.02 -2.17 5.86
CA CYS A 27 -6.75 -1.25 5.00
C CYS A 27 -8.27 -1.37 5.19
N LEU A 28 -8.95 -0.24 5.37
CA LEU A 28 -10.39 -0.20 5.63
C LEU A 28 -11.21 0.38 4.48
N THR A 29 -10.56 0.95 3.47
CA THR A 29 -11.24 1.69 2.39
C THR A 29 -10.64 1.38 1.03
N GLY A 30 -11.40 1.70 -0.02
CA GLY A 30 -10.94 1.59 -1.40
C GLY A 30 -10.92 0.18 -1.96
N PRO A 31 -10.28 -0.03 -3.11
CA PRO A 31 -10.27 -1.33 -3.78
C PRO A 31 -9.51 -2.42 -3.01
N PHE A 32 -8.63 -2.03 -2.08
CA PHE A 32 -7.85 -2.96 -1.27
C PHE A 32 -8.36 -3.10 0.16
N LYS A 33 -9.57 -2.61 0.43
CA LYS A 33 -10.17 -2.73 1.78
C LYS A 33 -10.21 -4.19 2.23
N ASN A 34 -10.14 -4.38 3.54
CA ASN A 34 -10.14 -5.69 4.21
C ASN A 34 -8.88 -6.53 3.96
N ARG A 35 -7.86 -5.96 3.33
CA ARG A 35 -6.55 -6.58 3.14
C ARG A 35 -5.44 -5.73 3.77
N TYR A 36 -4.30 -6.36 3.99
CA TYR A 36 -3.08 -5.60 4.28
C TYR A 36 -2.67 -4.77 3.07
N ASP A 37 -2.21 -3.56 3.31
CA ASP A 37 -1.66 -2.69 2.27
C ASP A 37 -0.39 -2.01 2.76
N LEU A 38 0.40 -1.49 1.84
CA LEU A 38 1.57 -0.67 2.15
C LEU A 38 1.13 0.70 2.68
N VAL A 39 2.05 1.38 3.37
CA VAL A 39 1.87 2.82 3.58
C VAL A 39 1.81 3.50 2.23
N THR A 40 0.76 4.25 1.99
CA THR A 40 0.46 4.82 0.68
C THR A 40 -0.17 6.19 0.83
N ALA A 41 0.28 7.14 0.02
CA ALA A 41 -0.29 8.47 -0.06
C ALA A 41 -0.45 8.90 -1.51
N PRO A 42 -1.50 9.67 -1.83
CA PRO A 42 -1.60 10.29 -3.14
C PRO A 42 -0.49 11.32 -3.35
N VAL A 43 0.01 11.41 -4.57
CA VAL A 43 0.95 12.46 -4.95
C VAL A 43 0.21 13.79 -5.02
N THR A 44 0.74 14.80 -4.36
CA THR A 44 0.15 16.15 -4.32
C THR A 44 1.19 17.19 -4.71
N THR A 45 0.74 18.43 -4.91
CA THR A 45 1.63 19.57 -5.20
C THR A 45 2.22 20.19 -3.93
N ARG A 46 1.85 19.71 -2.74
CA ARG A 46 2.22 20.31 -1.45
C ARG A 46 3.52 19.79 -0.88
N ALA A 47 3.96 18.64 -1.30
CA ALA A 47 5.15 17.98 -0.78
C ALA A 47 5.88 17.23 -1.89
N THR A 48 7.18 17.04 -1.72
CA THR A 48 7.96 16.16 -2.60
C THR A 48 7.54 14.71 -2.39
N LEU A 49 7.90 13.83 -3.32
CA LEU A 49 7.62 12.40 -3.19
C LEU A 49 8.27 11.81 -1.92
N SER A 50 9.52 12.22 -1.65
CA SER A 50 10.26 11.79 -0.47
C SER A 50 9.61 12.23 0.83
N GLU A 51 9.19 13.49 0.90
CA GLU A 51 8.46 14.02 2.07
C GLU A 51 7.13 13.30 2.26
N SER A 52 6.38 13.09 1.18
CA SER A 52 5.08 12.43 1.23
C SER A 52 5.16 11.01 1.78
N VAL A 53 6.11 10.21 1.30
CA VAL A 53 6.24 8.82 1.74
C VAL A 53 6.71 8.73 3.20
N SER A 54 7.60 9.62 3.63
CA SER A 54 8.06 9.66 5.02
C SER A 54 6.96 10.11 5.98
N GLN A 55 6.19 11.13 5.59
CA GLN A 55 5.07 11.63 6.39
C GLN A 55 3.96 10.60 6.52
N ILE A 56 3.58 9.94 5.44
CA ILE A 56 2.51 8.94 5.51
C ILE A 56 2.95 7.70 6.30
N ALA A 57 4.21 7.32 6.20
CA ALA A 57 4.75 6.23 7.02
C ALA A 57 4.60 6.54 8.52
N GLN A 58 4.95 7.74 8.94
CA GLN A 58 4.79 8.15 10.34
C GLN A 58 3.32 8.24 10.77
N LEU A 59 2.47 8.80 9.93
CA LEU A 59 1.04 8.93 10.22
C LEU A 59 0.36 7.56 10.35
N GLN A 60 0.64 6.64 9.44
CA GLN A 60 -0.05 5.35 9.39
C GLN A 60 0.58 4.29 10.29
N THR A 61 1.88 4.36 10.53
CA THR A 61 2.58 3.31 11.29
C THR A 61 3.16 3.79 12.61
N GLY A 62 3.30 5.09 12.82
CA GLY A 62 3.98 5.67 13.98
C GLY A 62 5.50 5.64 13.87
N LEU A 63 6.05 5.03 12.83
CA LEU A 63 7.49 4.89 12.66
C LEU A 63 8.07 6.10 11.92
N LYS A 64 9.17 6.61 12.45
CA LYS A 64 10.03 7.55 11.74
C LYS A 64 10.95 6.76 10.84
N THR A 65 11.00 7.14 9.57
CA THR A 65 11.77 6.41 8.57
C THR A 65 12.69 7.33 7.79
N ILE A 66 13.75 6.74 7.23
CA ILE A 66 14.56 7.34 6.18
C ILE A 66 14.39 6.54 4.90
N ILE A 67 14.57 7.20 3.77
CA ILE A 67 14.54 6.52 2.47
C ILE A 67 15.87 5.83 2.27
N SER A 68 15.83 4.51 2.14
CA SER A 68 16.98 3.71 1.78
C SER A 68 17.20 3.72 0.26
N LYS A 69 16.10 3.56 -0.52
CA LYS A 69 16.19 3.48 -1.98
C LYS A 69 14.83 3.76 -2.61
N GLN A 70 14.85 4.47 -3.75
CA GLN A 70 13.72 4.50 -4.68
C GLN A 70 13.79 3.28 -5.58
N LEU A 71 12.73 2.46 -5.59
CA LEU A 71 12.75 1.16 -6.25
C LEU A 71 12.28 1.20 -7.69
N GLY A 72 11.16 1.86 -7.93
CA GLY A 72 10.58 1.93 -9.26
C GLY A 72 9.10 2.25 -9.24
N THR A 73 8.48 2.19 -10.41
CA THR A 73 7.09 2.55 -10.63
C THR A 73 6.36 1.40 -11.30
N ILE A 74 5.20 1.03 -10.78
CA ILE A 74 4.35 0.00 -11.37
C ILE A 74 2.94 0.55 -11.56
N GLN A 75 2.40 0.38 -12.75
CA GLN A 75 0.99 0.63 -13.01
C GLN A 75 0.18 -0.62 -12.73
N LEU A 76 -0.84 -0.48 -11.88
CA LEU A 76 -1.83 -1.52 -11.61
C LEU A 76 -3.11 -1.17 -12.34
N THR A 77 -3.62 -2.08 -13.12
CA THR A 77 -4.92 -1.94 -13.76
C THR A 77 -5.87 -3.01 -13.25
N ILE A 78 -6.99 -2.56 -12.68
CA ILE A 78 -8.07 -3.43 -12.22
C ILE A 78 -9.24 -3.22 -13.17
N PRO A 79 -9.61 -4.21 -14.00
CA PRO A 79 -10.77 -4.11 -14.86
C PRO A 79 -12.06 -3.92 -14.06
N ALA A 80 -13.10 -3.43 -14.72
CA ALA A 80 -14.40 -3.23 -14.09
C ALA A 80 -14.93 -4.56 -13.55
N LEU A 81 -15.28 -4.57 -12.27
CA LEU A 81 -15.91 -5.70 -11.57
C LEU A 81 -17.31 -5.30 -11.13
N ALA A 82 -18.11 -6.29 -10.74
CA ALA A 82 -19.47 -6.05 -10.24
C ALA A 82 -19.52 -5.07 -9.06
N ALA A 83 -18.47 -5.02 -8.23
CA ALA A 83 -18.34 -4.11 -7.09
C ALA A 83 -17.61 -2.79 -7.44
N LEU A 84 -16.97 -2.72 -8.61
CA LEU A 84 -16.27 -1.54 -9.11
C LEU A 84 -16.89 -1.22 -10.48
N GLU A 85 -17.70 -0.18 -10.54
CA GLU A 85 -18.44 0.18 -11.76
C GLU A 85 -17.53 0.58 -12.93
N LEU A 86 -16.31 1.04 -12.63
CA LEU A 86 -15.35 1.51 -13.63
C LEU A 86 -13.99 0.82 -13.45
N PRO A 87 -13.26 0.62 -14.55
CA PRO A 87 -11.86 0.18 -14.47
C PRO A 87 -11.06 1.16 -13.63
N THR A 88 -10.17 0.61 -12.80
CA THR A 88 -9.30 1.42 -11.94
C THR A 88 -7.86 1.23 -12.39
N SER A 89 -7.16 2.32 -12.61
CA SER A 89 -5.73 2.33 -12.90
C SER A 89 -5.01 3.16 -11.86
N LEU A 90 -3.97 2.59 -11.26
CA LEU A 90 -3.17 3.21 -10.22
C LEU A 90 -1.70 3.17 -10.61
N ILE A 91 -1.02 4.32 -10.55
CA ILE A 91 0.43 4.36 -10.76
C ILE A 91 1.09 4.50 -9.40
N ASN A 92 1.88 3.52 -9.03
CA ASN A 92 2.51 3.43 -7.71
C ASN A 92 4.03 3.59 -7.83
N ILE A 93 4.57 4.52 -7.04
CA ILE A 93 5.99 4.83 -6.96
C ILE A 93 6.50 4.25 -5.64
N TYR A 94 7.41 3.28 -5.68
CA TYR A 94 7.83 2.50 -4.52
C TYR A 94 9.15 2.99 -3.96
N TYR A 95 9.18 3.11 -2.63
CA TYR A 95 10.37 3.44 -1.84
C TYR A 95 10.62 2.36 -0.81
N LEU A 96 11.88 1.97 -0.65
CA LEU A 96 12.31 1.19 0.50
C LEU A 96 12.64 2.14 1.64
N LEU A 97 11.97 1.96 2.77
CA LEU A 97 12.11 2.79 3.96
C LEU A 97 12.78 1.99 5.07
N GLU A 98 13.65 2.67 5.83
CA GLU A 98 14.29 2.11 7.01
C GLU A 98 13.79 2.83 8.25
N PRO A 99 13.21 2.12 9.23
CA PRO A 99 12.76 2.74 10.47
C PRO A 99 13.97 3.15 11.32
N VAL A 100 13.92 4.40 11.81
CA VAL A 100 14.99 4.98 12.64
C VAL A 100 14.47 5.48 13.99
N GLY A 101 13.18 5.35 14.26
CA GLY A 101 12.58 5.78 15.53
C GLY A 101 11.06 5.62 15.52
N GLY A 102 10.44 6.13 16.59
CA GLY A 102 8.99 6.02 16.76
C GLY A 102 8.56 4.69 17.35
N GLN A 103 7.25 4.52 17.47
CA GLN A 103 6.62 3.30 17.95
C GLN A 103 5.50 2.88 17.02
N LEU A 104 5.37 1.59 16.79
CA LEU A 104 4.35 1.04 15.90
C LEU A 104 2.95 1.32 16.46
N LEU A 105 2.12 2.00 15.66
CA LEU A 105 0.71 2.25 15.96
C LEU A 105 -0.12 1.02 15.60
N THR A 106 -0.39 0.17 16.59
CA THR A 106 -1.14 -1.07 16.41
C THR A 106 -2.65 -0.87 16.47
N LYS A 107 -3.11 0.32 16.85
CA LYS A 107 -4.52 0.69 16.91
C LYS A 107 -4.86 1.70 15.82
N ARG A 108 -6.15 1.88 15.59
CA ARG A 108 -6.62 2.88 14.63
C ARG A 108 -6.03 4.25 14.96
N PRO A 109 -5.40 4.91 13.97
CA PRO A 109 -4.82 6.24 14.18
C PRO A 109 -5.86 7.26 14.60
N ALA A 110 -5.42 8.29 15.33
CA ALA A 110 -6.30 9.33 15.86
C ALA A 110 -6.74 10.38 14.82
N TYR A 111 -6.22 10.36 13.61
CA TYR A 111 -6.67 11.26 12.55
C TYR A 111 -8.04 10.84 12.00
N THR A 112 -8.78 11.81 11.48
CA THR A 112 -10.23 11.72 11.26
C THR A 112 -10.67 10.79 10.13
N GLU A 113 -9.80 10.42 9.20
CA GLU A 113 -10.14 9.49 8.12
C GLU A 113 -9.71 8.07 8.49
N ALA A 114 -10.69 7.22 8.76
CA ALA A 114 -10.45 5.84 9.14
C ALA A 114 -10.08 4.97 7.92
N VAL A 115 -8.91 5.22 7.32
CA VAL A 115 -8.41 4.44 6.17
C VAL A 115 -7.67 3.18 6.61
N SER A 116 -7.27 3.12 7.88
CA SER A 116 -6.49 2.01 8.44
C SER A 116 -6.95 1.69 9.87
N ASP A 117 -6.96 0.40 10.21
CA ASP A 117 -7.19 -0.07 11.58
C ASP A 117 -5.87 -0.26 12.35
N GLY A 118 -4.86 0.50 11.99
CA GLY A 118 -3.53 0.43 12.56
C GLY A 118 -2.56 -0.34 11.69
N ALA A 119 -1.32 -0.40 12.15
CA ALA A 119 -0.24 -1.10 11.46
C ALA A 119 0.20 -2.32 12.24
N VAL A 120 0.73 -3.30 11.54
CA VAL A 120 1.18 -4.56 12.12
C VAL A 120 2.39 -5.09 11.35
N ARG A 121 3.29 -5.75 12.05
CA ARG A 121 4.41 -6.47 11.44
C ARG A 121 3.96 -7.89 11.11
N VAL A 122 3.99 -8.26 9.84
CA VAL A 122 3.50 -9.54 9.35
C VAL A 122 4.65 -10.32 8.72
N PRO A 123 4.88 -11.59 9.12
CA PRO A 123 5.84 -12.44 8.43
C PRO A 123 5.51 -12.60 6.95
N LEU A 124 6.52 -12.56 6.09
CA LEU A 124 6.31 -12.67 4.64
C LEU A 124 5.59 -13.96 4.27
N THR A 125 5.83 -15.05 5.01
CA THR A 125 5.21 -16.35 4.78
C THR A 125 3.70 -16.37 4.99
N GLU A 126 3.16 -15.41 5.75
CA GLU A 126 1.72 -15.28 6.00
C GLU A 126 0.99 -14.44 4.96
N LEU A 127 1.72 -13.76 4.08
CA LEU A 127 1.15 -12.86 3.09
C LEU A 127 0.76 -13.62 1.82
N THR A 128 -0.51 -13.51 1.45
CA THR A 128 -1.11 -14.19 0.32
C THR A 128 -1.95 -13.20 -0.52
N TRP A 129 -2.34 -13.59 -1.72
CA TRP A 129 -3.25 -12.79 -2.53
C TRP A 129 -4.64 -12.59 -1.89
N ALA A 130 -5.04 -13.49 -0.99
CA ALA A 130 -6.31 -13.37 -0.26
C ALA A 130 -6.28 -12.26 0.79
N ASN A 131 -5.17 -12.12 1.54
CA ASN A 131 -5.07 -11.18 2.65
C ASN A 131 -4.27 -9.91 2.34
N SER A 132 -3.66 -9.82 1.17
CA SER A 132 -2.72 -8.75 0.82
C SER A 132 -3.13 -8.05 -0.47
N SER A 133 -2.92 -6.73 -0.51
CA SER A 133 -3.07 -5.98 -1.74
C SER A 133 -2.01 -6.39 -2.78
N PRO A 134 -2.23 -6.12 -4.06
CA PRO A 134 -1.20 -6.34 -5.08
C PRO A 134 0.11 -5.61 -4.78
N ARG A 135 0.04 -4.43 -4.17
CA ARG A 135 1.23 -3.67 -3.74
C ARG A 135 2.06 -4.46 -2.74
N VAL A 136 1.40 -5.11 -1.78
CA VAL A 136 2.06 -5.95 -0.78
C VAL A 136 2.72 -7.15 -1.43
N MET A 137 2.07 -7.78 -2.38
CA MET A 137 2.63 -8.94 -3.09
C MET A 137 3.86 -8.56 -3.92
N GLN A 138 3.86 -7.38 -4.53
CA GLN A 138 5.05 -6.84 -5.20
C GLN A 138 6.18 -6.56 -4.22
N ALA A 139 5.87 -5.95 -3.08
CA ALA A 139 6.84 -5.70 -2.01
C ALA A 139 7.44 -6.99 -1.45
N LYS A 140 6.59 -7.99 -1.20
CA LYS A 140 7.01 -9.32 -0.75
C LYS A 140 8.04 -9.93 -1.71
N ARG A 141 7.73 -9.91 -3.01
CA ARG A 141 8.62 -10.42 -4.04
C ARG A 141 9.97 -9.71 -4.02
N PHE A 142 9.95 -8.37 -3.92
CA PHE A 142 11.18 -7.59 -3.81
C PHE A 142 11.99 -7.98 -2.57
N LEU A 143 11.37 -8.07 -1.41
CA LEU A 143 12.07 -8.41 -0.16
C LEU A 143 12.65 -9.83 -0.19
N GLN A 144 12.03 -10.73 -0.92
CA GLN A 144 12.53 -12.11 -1.06
C GLN A 144 13.64 -12.26 -2.10
N THR A 145 13.58 -11.49 -3.19
CA THR A 145 14.47 -11.67 -4.36
C THR A 145 15.49 -10.54 -4.55
N VAL A 146 15.31 -9.43 -3.84
CA VAL A 146 16.08 -8.17 -4.00
C VAL A 146 15.93 -7.55 -5.41
N ALA A 147 15.06 -8.10 -6.24
CA ALA A 147 14.76 -7.59 -7.57
C ALA A 147 13.37 -6.97 -7.59
N PHE A 148 13.28 -5.67 -7.91
CA PHE A 148 11.99 -4.99 -8.00
C PHE A 148 11.40 -5.20 -9.39
N PRO A 149 10.14 -5.69 -9.49
CA PRO A 149 9.50 -5.86 -10.79
C PRO A 149 9.24 -4.49 -11.44
N THR A 150 9.49 -4.38 -12.72
CA THR A 150 9.31 -3.14 -13.49
C THR A 150 8.15 -3.21 -14.48
N ALA A 151 7.45 -4.32 -14.50
CA ALA A 151 6.36 -4.55 -15.44
C ALA A 151 5.04 -3.98 -14.94
N GLU A 152 4.21 -3.54 -15.88
CA GLU A 152 2.82 -3.25 -15.63
C GLU A 152 2.10 -4.52 -15.16
N GLN A 153 1.09 -4.35 -14.31
CA GLN A 153 0.29 -5.48 -13.82
C GLN A 153 -1.18 -5.22 -14.08
N ARG A 154 -1.82 -6.19 -14.73
CA ARG A 154 -3.27 -6.22 -14.93
C ARG A 154 -3.86 -7.33 -14.06
N LEU A 155 -4.86 -6.98 -13.27
CA LEU A 155 -5.48 -7.86 -12.29
C LEU A 155 -6.86 -8.31 -12.79
N ASP A 156 -6.87 -9.25 -13.75
CA ASP A 156 -8.10 -9.85 -14.21
C ASP A 156 -8.69 -10.75 -13.12
N GLY A 157 -10.01 -10.64 -12.89
CA GLY A 157 -10.69 -11.41 -11.86
C GLY A 157 -10.41 -10.96 -10.42
N TYR A 158 -9.83 -9.76 -10.24
CA TYR A 158 -9.64 -9.20 -8.90
C TYR A 158 -11.00 -8.94 -8.23
N GLU A 159 -11.11 -9.33 -6.96
CA GLU A 159 -12.30 -9.09 -6.15
C GLU A 159 -11.94 -8.32 -4.88
N VAL A 160 -12.78 -7.36 -4.52
CA VAL A 160 -12.69 -6.67 -3.23
C VAL A 160 -13.05 -7.68 -2.14
N ALA A 161 -12.23 -7.78 -1.09
CA ALA A 161 -12.52 -8.68 0.02
C ALA A 161 -13.77 -8.23 0.77
N SER A 162 -14.74 -9.13 0.94
CA SER A 162 -16.01 -8.83 1.62
C SER A 162 -15.86 -8.75 3.14
N GLU A 163 -14.84 -9.40 3.68
CA GLU A 163 -14.57 -9.46 5.13
C GLU A 163 -13.10 -9.15 5.41
N PRO A 164 -12.81 -8.57 6.59
CA PRO A 164 -11.43 -8.33 6.98
C PRO A 164 -10.60 -9.62 6.99
N GLN A 165 -9.45 -9.58 6.35
CA GLN A 165 -8.47 -10.67 6.32
C GLN A 165 -7.41 -10.50 7.41
N PHE A 166 -7.68 -9.66 8.38
CA PHE A 166 -6.84 -9.35 9.53
C PHE A 166 -7.72 -9.16 10.76
N GLU A 167 -7.11 -9.18 11.94
CA GLU A 167 -7.81 -8.93 13.20
C GLU A 167 -8.14 -7.43 13.35
N ILE A 168 -9.39 -7.12 13.64
CA ILE A 168 -9.84 -5.75 13.91
C ILE A 168 -9.57 -5.44 15.38
N VAL A 169 -8.84 -4.37 15.61
CA VAL A 169 -8.51 -3.90 16.98
C VAL A 169 -9.41 -2.73 17.40
N GLY A 170 -9.97 -2.03 16.44
CA GLY A 170 -10.89 -0.89 16.68
C GLY A 170 -10.24 0.46 16.69
#